data_ac6209b8835c12203552e64867dedac6
#
_entry.id   ac6209b8835c12203552e64867dedac6
#
_cell.length_a   1.000
_cell.length_b   1.000
_cell.length_c   1.000
_cell.angle_alpha   90.00
_cell.angle_beta   90.00
_cell.angle_gamma   90.00
#
_symmetry.space_group_name_H-M   'P 1'
#
loop_
_entity.id
_entity.type
_entity.pdbx_description
1 polymer ?
#
loop_
_entity_poly.entity_id
_entity_poly.type
_entity_poly.pdbx_seq_one_letter_code
_entity_poly.pdbx_strand_id
1 'polypeptide(L)'
;MTAPPRFRGEVVAIDWSGAKDRRAQTTTIRVAVVRDGSSWELSGGRTREETVDYVLGCEPPVLVGFDFSFGVPAWFAREQGCTTIDEVWALAARDGEAWLAPASPFWRTRCDVPLERRYRRCEERLRAQGFPAKSIFQLVGNGQVGAGSVRGMPLLARLRAEGFTVWPFEAASERTVFEIYPTAMRVERFPGRDLTRFTSPHARDAGISALAMWRHRNTLAVLEAATDPVTRLEGDVWLPVTD
;
A
#
# COMPACT_ATOMS: atom_id res chain seq x y z
N MET A 1 29.84 -5.70 -14.11
CA MET A 1 28.57 -5.79 -13.38
C MET A 1 27.59 -6.54 -14.26
N THR A 2 27.12 -7.71 -13.83
CA THR A 2 26.07 -8.46 -14.51
C THR A 2 24.76 -7.68 -14.40
N ALA A 3 24.00 -7.59 -15.50
CA ALA A 3 22.67 -6.99 -15.47
C ALA A 3 21.80 -7.71 -14.43
N PRO A 4 20.96 -6.99 -13.65
CA PRO A 4 20.10 -7.63 -12.68
C PRO A 4 19.21 -8.68 -13.35
N PRO A 5 18.89 -9.78 -12.66
CA PRO A 5 18.04 -10.82 -13.21
C PRO A 5 16.69 -10.24 -13.65
N ARG A 6 16.25 -10.60 -14.83
CA ARG A 6 14.99 -10.12 -15.39
C ARG A 6 13.83 -10.79 -14.62
N PHE A 7 13.02 -10.02 -13.94
CA PHE A 7 11.80 -10.52 -13.29
C PHE A 7 10.84 -11.14 -14.31
N ARG A 8 10.37 -12.35 -14.05
CA ARG A 8 9.51 -13.16 -14.95
C ARG A 8 8.26 -13.68 -14.23
N GLY A 9 7.71 -12.86 -13.35
CA GLY A 9 6.49 -13.19 -12.61
C GLY A 9 5.35 -12.27 -12.94
N GLU A 10 4.34 -12.25 -12.09
CA GLU A 10 3.22 -11.34 -12.21
C GLU A 10 3.34 -10.15 -11.25
N VAL A 11 2.74 -9.04 -11.65
CA VAL A 11 2.57 -7.85 -10.83
C VAL A 11 1.09 -7.66 -10.55
N VAL A 12 0.76 -7.55 -9.28
CA VAL A 12 -0.59 -7.32 -8.77
C VAL A 12 -0.65 -5.97 -8.09
N ALA A 13 -1.60 -5.11 -8.44
CA ALA A 13 -1.84 -3.87 -7.70
C ALA A 13 -3.30 -3.81 -7.24
N ILE A 14 -3.48 -3.37 -6.02
CA ILE A 14 -4.75 -3.41 -5.32
C ILE A 14 -5.11 -2.02 -4.83
N ASP A 15 -6.19 -1.47 -5.39
CA ASP A 15 -6.88 -0.32 -4.81
C ASP A 15 -7.71 -0.81 -3.63
N TRP A 16 -7.36 -0.33 -2.43
CA TRP A 16 -7.81 -0.88 -1.17
C TRP A 16 -9.01 -0.13 -0.60
N SER A 17 -9.79 -0.79 0.26
CA SER A 17 -10.95 -0.19 0.89
C SER A 17 -10.92 -0.23 2.41
N GLY A 18 -11.15 0.93 3.02
CA GLY A 18 -11.38 1.06 4.45
C GLY A 18 -12.84 0.83 4.89
N ALA A 19 -13.74 0.45 4.00
CA ALA A 19 -15.15 0.25 4.33
C ALA A 19 -15.33 -0.88 5.37
N LYS A 20 -16.21 -0.66 6.35
CA LYS A 20 -16.59 -1.69 7.33
C LYS A 20 -17.54 -2.70 6.72
N ASP A 21 -18.49 -2.22 5.93
CA ASP A 21 -19.50 -3.02 5.28
C ASP A 21 -18.94 -3.88 4.15
N ARG A 22 -19.28 -5.17 4.15
CA ARG A 22 -18.80 -6.16 3.16
C ARG A 22 -19.20 -5.77 1.73
N ARG A 23 -20.42 -5.30 1.51
CA ARG A 23 -20.90 -4.89 0.18
C ARG A 23 -20.11 -3.69 -0.34
N ALA A 24 -19.82 -2.72 0.53
CA ALA A 24 -18.98 -1.58 0.16
C ALA A 24 -17.56 -2.02 -0.20
N GLN A 25 -16.97 -2.98 0.51
CA GLN A 25 -15.66 -3.54 0.15
C GLN A 25 -15.69 -4.17 -1.25
N THR A 26 -16.64 -5.05 -1.52
CA THR A 26 -16.74 -5.75 -2.82
C THR A 26 -17.00 -4.80 -4.00
N THR A 27 -17.62 -3.66 -3.75
CA THR A 27 -17.84 -2.64 -4.79
C THR A 27 -16.65 -1.70 -5.01
N THR A 28 -15.77 -1.53 -4.05
CA THR A 28 -14.66 -0.57 -4.11
C THR A 28 -13.31 -1.25 -4.37
N ILE A 29 -12.99 -2.36 -3.72
CA ILE A 29 -11.71 -3.04 -3.92
C ILE A 29 -11.56 -3.47 -5.39
N ARG A 30 -10.42 -3.12 -5.99
CA ARG A 30 -10.07 -3.51 -7.36
C ARG A 30 -8.67 -4.09 -7.38
N VAL A 31 -8.53 -5.16 -8.15
CA VAL A 31 -7.27 -5.88 -8.35
C VAL A 31 -6.92 -5.81 -9.83
N ALA A 32 -5.74 -5.29 -10.14
CA ALA A 32 -5.18 -5.29 -11.48
C ALA A 32 -3.94 -6.19 -11.51
N VAL A 33 -3.82 -7.00 -12.55
CA VAL A 33 -2.72 -7.96 -12.73
C VAL A 33 -2.08 -7.77 -14.09
N VAL A 34 -0.74 -7.74 -14.13
CA VAL A 34 0.06 -7.71 -15.35
C VAL A 34 1.03 -8.89 -15.34
N ARG A 35 1.00 -9.73 -16.38
CA ARG A 35 1.86 -10.94 -16.48
C ARG A 35 2.94 -10.84 -17.55
N ASP A 36 2.66 -10.25 -18.68
CA ASP A 36 3.55 -10.22 -19.86
C ASP A 36 3.82 -8.81 -20.42
N GLY A 37 3.25 -7.80 -19.77
CA GLY A 37 3.37 -6.41 -20.19
C GLY A 37 2.51 -6.02 -21.39
N SER A 38 1.92 -6.95 -22.12
CA SER A 38 0.99 -6.70 -23.22
C SER A 38 -0.46 -6.81 -22.78
N SER A 39 -0.75 -7.72 -21.87
CA SER A 39 -2.05 -7.98 -21.28
C SER A 39 -2.09 -7.57 -19.82
N TRP A 40 -3.26 -7.14 -19.38
CA TRP A 40 -3.57 -6.89 -17.99
C TRP A 40 -5.02 -7.24 -17.71
N GLU A 41 -5.26 -7.73 -16.52
CA GLU A 41 -6.59 -8.11 -16.04
C GLU A 41 -7.02 -7.16 -14.93
N LEU A 42 -8.33 -6.87 -14.89
CA LEU A 42 -8.93 -6.09 -13.82
C LEU A 42 -10.09 -6.87 -13.25
N SER A 43 -10.11 -7.04 -11.95
CA SER A 43 -11.17 -7.75 -11.23
C SER A 43 -11.59 -7.00 -9.96
N GLY A 44 -12.74 -7.36 -9.41
CA GLY A 44 -13.30 -6.83 -8.18
C GLY A 44 -14.22 -7.85 -7.53
N GLY A 45 -15.10 -7.40 -6.64
CA GLY A 45 -16.08 -8.28 -6.00
C GLY A 45 -15.56 -9.01 -4.76
N ARG A 46 -14.38 -8.67 -4.26
CA ARG A 46 -13.75 -9.29 -3.09
C ARG A 46 -13.83 -8.39 -1.87
N THR A 47 -13.93 -8.98 -0.71
CA THR A 47 -13.61 -8.35 0.58
C THR A 47 -12.10 -8.25 0.76
N ARG A 48 -11.65 -7.60 1.85
CA ARG A 48 -10.24 -7.53 2.20
C ARG A 48 -9.63 -8.92 2.42
N GLU A 49 -10.32 -9.76 3.17
CA GLU A 49 -9.90 -11.14 3.47
C GLU A 49 -9.81 -11.96 2.18
N GLU A 50 -10.84 -11.94 1.35
CA GLU A 50 -10.86 -12.63 0.05
C GLU A 50 -9.81 -12.09 -0.92
N THR A 51 -9.43 -10.81 -0.81
CA THR A 51 -8.34 -10.21 -1.59
C THR A 51 -6.98 -10.74 -1.12
N VAL A 52 -6.78 -10.88 0.19
CA VAL A 52 -5.57 -11.50 0.74
C VAL A 52 -5.50 -12.98 0.38
N ASP A 53 -6.61 -13.72 0.45
CA ASP A 53 -6.68 -15.13 -0.01
C ASP A 53 -6.29 -15.25 -1.49
N TYR A 54 -6.75 -14.32 -2.32
CA TYR A 54 -6.35 -14.25 -3.74
C TYR A 54 -4.84 -14.04 -3.88
N VAL A 55 -4.25 -13.10 -3.13
CA VAL A 55 -2.80 -12.83 -3.15
C VAL A 55 -2.00 -14.05 -2.68
N LEU A 56 -2.45 -14.73 -1.64
CA LEU A 56 -1.82 -15.96 -1.15
C LEU A 56 -1.80 -17.08 -2.19
N GLY A 57 -2.81 -17.12 -3.05
CA GLY A 57 -2.92 -18.07 -4.18
C GLY A 57 -2.10 -17.70 -5.41
N CYS A 58 -1.43 -16.53 -5.44
CA CYS A 58 -0.56 -16.18 -6.57
C CYS A 58 0.72 -16.99 -6.57
N GLU A 59 1.10 -17.51 -7.75
CA GLU A 59 2.34 -18.28 -7.89
C GLU A 59 3.57 -17.36 -7.91
N PRO A 60 4.66 -17.72 -7.25
CA PRO A 60 5.90 -16.96 -7.30
C PRO A 60 6.58 -17.10 -8.70
N PRO A 61 7.32 -16.07 -9.17
CA PRO A 61 7.54 -14.81 -8.50
C PRO A 61 6.38 -13.83 -8.68
N VAL A 62 6.00 -13.14 -7.60
CA VAL A 62 4.91 -12.15 -7.59
C VAL A 62 5.28 -10.89 -6.80
N LEU A 63 4.98 -9.73 -7.37
CA LEU A 63 5.13 -8.41 -6.73
C LEU A 63 3.74 -7.81 -6.53
N VAL A 64 3.39 -7.49 -5.30
CA VAL A 64 2.04 -7.05 -4.93
C VAL A 64 2.09 -5.63 -4.36
N GLY A 65 1.31 -4.71 -4.92
CA GLY A 65 1.14 -3.36 -4.39
C GLY A 65 -0.21 -3.18 -3.72
N PHE A 66 -0.22 -2.65 -2.49
CA PHE A 66 -1.44 -2.25 -1.79
C PHE A 66 -1.48 -0.73 -1.58
N ASP A 67 -2.61 -0.11 -1.91
CA ASP A 67 -2.87 1.31 -1.67
C ASP A 67 -3.42 1.55 -0.26
N PHE A 68 -2.58 1.32 0.74
CA PHE A 68 -2.82 1.74 2.13
C PHE A 68 -1.50 1.84 2.89
N SER A 69 -1.48 2.61 3.99
CA SER A 69 -0.26 2.81 4.79
C SER A 69 0.08 1.55 5.61
N PHE A 70 1.32 1.06 5.48
CA PHE A 70 1.77 -0.16 6.15
C PHE A 70 2.17 0.06 7.62
N GLY A 71 2.33 1.30 8.03
CA GLY A 71 2.64 1.67 9.41
C GLY A 71 2.02 3.02 9.80
N VAL A 72 2.36 3.47 10.98
CA VAL A 72 1.91 4.73 11.58
C VAL A 72 3.11 5.65 11.82
N PRO A 73 2.92 6.98 12.04
CA PRO A 73 4.03 7.84 12.46
C PRO A 73 4.77 7.29 13.68
N ALA A 74 6.09 7.31 13.64
CA ALA A 74 6.95 6.68 14.66
C ALA A 74 6.68 7.18 16.08
N TRP A 75 6.30 8.45 16.22
CA TRP A 75 5.94 9.00 17.52
C TRP A 75 4.71 8.28 18.09
N PHE A 76 3.68 8.02 17.26
CA PHE A 76 2.46 7.34 17.71
C PHE A 76 2.76 5.88 18.06
N ALA A 77 3.52 5.16 17.23
CA ALA A 77 3.95 3.80 17.54
C ALA A 77 4.64 3.73 18.90
N ARG A 78 5.61 4.65 19.16
CA ARG A 78 6.37 4.69 20.42
C ARG A 78 5.51 5.07 21.62
N GLU A 79 4.58 6.02 21.48
CA GLU A 79 3.62 6.37 22.54
C GLU A 79 2.69 5.19 22.89
N GLN A 80 2.45 4.27 21.94
CA GLN A 80 1.73 3.02 22.17
C GLN A 80 2.64 1.87 22.67
N GLY A 81 3.91 2.14 22.92
CA GLY A 81 4.89 1.15 23.41
C GLY A 81 5.45 0.23 22.31
N CYS A 82 5.22 0.53 21.03
CA CYS A 82 5.73 -0.27 19.92
C CYS A 82 7.14 0.18 19.51
N THR A 83 8.03 -0.77 19.30
CA THR A 83 9.42 -0.60 18.84
C THR A 83 9.68 -1.25 17.49
N THR A 84 8.80 -2.16 17.07
CA THR A 84 8.84 -2.90 15.81
C THR A 84 7.54 -2.75 15.05
N ILE A 85 7.60 -2.99 13.74
CA ILE A 85 6.39 -2.96 12.90
C ILE A 85 5.43 -4.11 13.23
N ASP A 86 5.94 -5.25 13.66
CA ASP A 86 5.10 -6.38 14.07
C ASP A 86 4.24 -6.03 15.28
N GLU A 87 4.81 -5.29 16.24
CA GLU A 87 4.07 -4.78 17.40
C GLU A 87 2.98 -3.78 16.96
N VAL A 88 3.26 -2.93 15.96
CA VAL A 88 2.27 -1.99 15.39
C VAL A 88 1.12 -2.76 14.73
N TRP A 89 1.42 -3.81 13.95
CA TRP A 89 0.37 -4.62 13.30
C TRP A 89 -0.44 -5.43 14.31
N ALA A 90 0.20 -5.98 15.33
CA ALA A 90 -0.49 -6.67 16.43
C ALA A 90 -1.39 -5.72 17.21
N LEU A 91 -0.91 -4.48 17.47
CA LEU A 91 -1.69 -3.43 18.12
C LEU A 91 -2.89 -3.01 17.25
N ALA A 92 -2.69 -2.83 15.94
CA ALA A 92 -3.77 -2.52 15.00
C ALA A 92 -4.83 -3.64 14.94
N ALA A 93 -4.41 -4.90 15.04
CA ALA A 93 -5.32 -6.05 15.11
C ALA A 93 -6.17 -6.04 16.39
N ARG A 94 -5.59 -5.66 17.53
CA ARG A 94 -6.25 -5.63 18.83
C ARG A 94 -7.14 -4.41 19.02
N ASP A 95 -6.60 -3.22 18.72
CA ASP A 95 -7.19 -1.92 19.10
C ASP A 95 -7.63 -1.09 17.89
N GLY A 96 -7.37 -1.53 16.67
CA GLY A 96 -7.58 -0.73 15.45
C GLY A 96 -9.01 -0.23 15.26
N GLU A 97 -10.03 -1.02 15.57
CA GLU A 97 -11.42 -0.56 15.47
C GLU A 97 -11.74 0.54 16.51
N ALA A 98 -11.08 0.53 17.67
CA ALA A 98 -11.20 1.60 18.65
C ALA A 98 -10.53 2.91 18.16
N TRP A 99 -9.41 2.81 17.42
CA TRP A 99 -8.77 3.98 16.81
C TRP A 99 -9.65 4.66 15.75
N LEU A 100 -10.56 3.93 15.13
CA LEU A 100 -11.50 4.47 14.16
C LEU A 100 -12.69 5.21 14.80
N ALA A 101 -12.82 5.19 16.12
CA ALA A 101 -13.62 6.16 16.85
C ALA A 101 -12.96 7.54 16.76
N PRO A 102 -13.75 8.65 16.72
CA PRO A 102 -13.19 9.99 16.55
C PRO A 102 -12.53 10.49 17.85
N ALA A 103 -11.33 10.01 18.12
CA ALA A 103 -10.49 10.42 19.25
C ALA A 103 -9.06 10.70 18.72
N SER A 104 -8.43 11.78 19.23
CA SER A 104 -7.04 12.11 18.86
C SER A 104 -6.11 10.90 19.03
N PRO A 105 -5.20 10.64 18.07
CA PRO A 105 -4.87 11.49 16.92
C PRO A 105 -5.74 11.26 15.67
N PHE A 106 -6.72 10.34 15.70
CA PHE A 106 -7.61 10.08 14.57
C PHE A 106 -8.75 11.10 14.53
N TRP A 107 -8.98 11.71 13.35
CA TRP A 107 -10.01 12.76 13.23
C TRP A 107 -10.99 12.52 12.09
N ARG A 108 -12.22 13.03 12.26
CA ARG A 108 -13.25 13.07 11.23
C ARG A 108 -13.51 14.50 10.73
N THR A 109 -13.77 15.43 11.61
CA THR A 109 -14.16 16.82 11.27
C THR A 109 -13.06 17.82 11.57
N ARG A 110 -12.46 17.74 12.74
CA ARG A 110 -11.40 18.67 13.18
C ARG A 110 -10.13 17.89 13.49
N CYS A 111 -9.02 18.36 12.94
CA CYS A 111 -7.70 17.86 13.25
C CYS A 111 -7.05 18.72 14.33
N ASP A 112 -6.83 18.16 15.49
CA ASP A 112 -6.12 18.78 16.63
C ASP A 112 -4.64 18.36 16.71
N VAL A 113 -4.22 17.42 15.84
CA VAL A 113 -2.82 17.00 15.76
C VAL A 113 -1.97 18.10 15.12
N PRO A 114 -0.85 18.52 15.73
CA PRO A 114 0.08 19.47 15.13
C PRO A 114 0.59 18.98 13.78
N LEU A 115 0.87 19.91 12.85
CA LEU A 115 1.21 19.57 11.47
C LEU A 115 2.43 18.64 11.37
N GLU A 116 3.44 18.88 12.17
CA GLU A 116 4.69 18.12 12.28
C GLU A 116 4.51 16.69 12.83
N ARG A 117 3.35 16.38 13.36
CA ARG A 117 3.01 15.05 13.89
C ARG A 117 1.98 14.29 13.05
N ARG A 118 1.47 14.88 11.96
CA ARG A 118 0.38 14.29 11.17
C ARG A 118 0.83 13.17 10.25
N TYR A 119 2.06 13.21 9.81
CA TYR A 119 2.54 12.43 8.67
C TYR A 119 3.70 11.54 9.07
N ARG A 120 3.82 10.40 8.38
CA ARG A 120 5.05 9.60 8.33
C ARG A 120 6.08 10.32 7.46
N ARG A 121 7.36 10.00 7.59
CA ARG A 121 8.44 10.59 6.78
C ARG A 121 8.21 10.43 5.27
N CYS A 122 7.70 9.28 4.83
CA CYS A 122 7.40 9.04 3.43
C CYS A 122 6.29 9.98 2.91
N GLU A 123 5.25 10.23 3.71
CA GLU A 123 4.17 11.15 3.37
C GLU A 123 4.65 12.61 3.36
N GLU A 124 5.52 13.02 4.28
CA GLU A 124 6.18 14.33 4.26
C GLU A 124 7.01 14.52 3.00
N ARG A 125 7.81 13.51 2.62
CA ARG A 125 8.59 13.51 1.37
C ARG A 125 7.70 13.64 0.14
N LEU A 126 6.62 12.89 0.06
CA LEU A 126 5.62 13.00 -1.01
C LEU A 126 5.02 14.42 -1.10
N ARG A 127 4.67 15.00 0.03
CA ARG A 127 4.11 16.37 0.10
C ARG A 127 5.12 17.42 -0.34
N ALA A 128 6.39 17.28 0.04
CA ALA A 128 7.49 18.14 -0.42
C ALA A 128 7.69 18.06 -1.94
N GLN A 129 7.37 16.93 -2.55
CA GLN A 129 7.37 16.72 -4.01
C GLN A 129 6.07 17.20 -4.71
N GLY A 130 5.13 17.79 -3.96
CA GLY A 130 3.86 18.31 -4.51
C GLY A 130 2.72 17.29 -4.57
N PHE A 131 2.89 16.06 -4.09
CA PHE A 131 1.81 15.09 -4.01
C PHE A 131 0.93 15.33 -2.77
N PRO A 132 -0.41 15.25 -2.88
CA PRO A 132 -1.32 15.52 -1.77
C PRO A 132 -1.47 14.30 -0.82
N ALA A 133 -0.33 13.75 -0.37
CA ALA A 133 -0.35 12.61 0.55
C ALA A 133 -1.18 12.90 1.81
N LYS A 134 -1.92 11.91 2.25
CA LYS A 134 -2.86 12.00 3.37
C LYS A 134 -2.29 11.33 4.61
N SER A 135 -2.70 11.83 5.76
CA SER A 135 -2.34 11.23 7.04
C SER A 135 -3.17 9.98 7.30
N ILE A 136 -2.54 8.95 7.87
CA ILE A 136 -3.26 7.77 8.36
C ILE A 136 -4.31 8.13 9.45
N PHE A 137 -4.15 9.24 10.13
CA PHE A 137 -5.10 9.69 11.15
C PHE A 137 -6.38 10.31 10.56
N GLN A 138 -6.43 10.56 9.24
CA GLN A 138 -7.60 11.12 8.57
C GLN A 138 -8.64 10.03 8.25
N LEU A 139 -9.81 10.11 8.87
CA LEU A 139 -10.88 9.10 8.75
C LEU A 139 -12.01 9.48 7.78
N VAL A 140 -12.01 10.70 7.22
CA VAL A 140 -13.07 11.20 6.32
C VAL A 140 -12.51 12.08 5.21
N GLY A 141 -13.32 12.28 4.18
CA GLY A 141 -13.00 13.13 3.04
C GLY A 141 -12.31 12.37 1.91
N ASN A 142 -12.00 13.09 0.82
CA ASN A 142 -11.28 12.51 -0.32
C ASN A 142 -9.90 12.03 0.12
N GLY A 143 -9.61 10.76 -0.11
CA GLY A 143 -8.34 10.13 0.28
C GLY A 143 -8.27 9.78 1.77
N GLN A 144 -9.38 9.34 2.36
CA GLN A 144 -9.40 8.76 3.70
C GLN A 144 -8.62 7.44 3.74
N VAL A 145 -7.33 7.52 4.03
CA VAL A 145 -6.46 6.32 4.11
C VAL A 145 -6.54 5.61 5.47
N GLY A 146 -6.93 6.33 6.53
CA GLY A 146 -6.87 5.86 7.91
C GLY A 146 -7.61 4.53 8.14
N ALA A 147 -8.89 4.46 7.78
CA ALA A 147 -9.66 3.24 7.98
C ALA A 147 -9.17 2.06 7.13
N GLY A 148 -8.65 2.35 5.91
CA GLY A 148 -8.04 1.35 5.03
C GLY A 148 -6.77 0.78 5.63
N SER A 149 -5.90 1.65 6.12
CA SER A 149 -4.61 1.29 6.70
C SER A 149 -4.75 0.51 8.00
N VAL A 150 -5.56 1.02 8.94
CA VAL A 150 -5.80 0.35 10.23
C VAL A 150 -6.35 -1.06 10.04
N ARG A 151 -7.27 -1.27 9.08
CA ARG A 151 -7.84 -2.57 8.76
C ARG A 151 -6.96 -3.43 7.85
N GLY A 152 -6.01 -2.83 7.14
CA GLY A 152 -5.05 -3.53 6.28
C GLY A 152 -3.84 -4.08 7.02
N MET A 153 -3.31 -3.34 8.01
CA MET A 153 -2.12 -3.73 8.76
C MET A 153 -2.14 -5.16 9.32
N PRO A 154 -3.23 -5.64 9.97
CA PRO A 154 -3.28 -7.02 10.45
C PRO A 154 -3.14 -8.07 9.34
N LEU A 155 -3.56 -7.74 8.13
CA LEU A 155 -3.48 -8.64 6.98
C LEU A 155 -2.06 -8.72 6.40
N LEU A 156 -1.22 -7.69 6.60
CA LEU A 156 0.22 -7.75 6.27
C LEU A 156 0.94 -8.79 7.15
N ALA A 157 0.60 -8.85 8.45
CA ALA A 157 1.13 -9.86 9.34
C ALA A 157 0.76 -11.28 8.85
N ARG A 158 -0.46 -11.48 8.36
CA ARG A 158 -0.89 -12.75 7.77
C ARG A 158 -0.09 -13.08 6.50
N LEU A 159 0.06 -12.13 5.57
CA LEU A 159 0.87 -12.33 4.36
C LEU A 159 2.31 -12.71 4.69
N ARG A 160 2.92 -12.03 5.67
CA ARG A 160 4.27 -12.35 6.14
C ARG A 160 4.37 -13.76 6.72
N ALA A 161 3.42 -14.18 7.54
CA ALA A 161 3.36 -15.53 8.12
C ALA A 161 3.26 -16.63 7.04
N GLU A 162 2.68 -16.30 5.88
CA GLU A 162 2.51 -17.19 4.72
C GLU A 162 3.63 -17.03 3.67
N GLY A 163 4.77 -16.43 4.05
CA GLY A 163 6.00 -16.39 3.26
C GLY A 163 6.15 -15.22 2.29
N PHE A 164 5.35 -14.17 2.40
CA PHE A 164 5.61 -12.91 1.72
C PHE A 164 6.60 -12.06 2.51
N THR A 165 7.54 -11.41 1.84
CA THR A 165 8.27 -10.28 2.42
C THR A 165 7.46 -8.99 2.26
N VAL A 166 7.57 -8.09 3.24
CA VAL A 166 6.88 -6.80 3.22
C VAL A 166 7.92 -5.69 3.20
N TRP A 167 8.13 -5.11 2.03
CA TRP A 167 9.03 -3.98 1.89
C TRP A 167 8.43 -2.71 2.52
N PRO A 168 9.20 -1.86 3.19
CA PRO A 168 10.66 -1.82 3.31
C PRO A 168 11.23 -2.53 4.55
N PHE A 169 10.42 -3.30 5.28
CA PHE A 169 10.86 -3.97 6.52
C PHE A 169 11.80 -5.14 6.24
N GLU A 170 11.67 -5.76 5.06
CA GLU A 170 12.48 -6.84 4.54
C GLU A 170 12.94 -6.55 3.12
N ALA A 171 14.05 -7.15 2.69
CA ALA A 171 14.47 -7.12 1.31
C ALA A 171 13.44 -7.85 0.42
N ALA A 172 13.34 -7.40 -0.83
CA ALA A 172 12.45 -8.06 -1.79
C ALA A 172 12.86 -9.52 -2.04
N SER A 173 11.88 -10.36 -2.23
CA SER A 173 11.99 -11.79 -2.51
C SER A 173 11.13 -12.19 -3.72
N GLU A 174 10.97 -13.49 -3.96
CA GLU A 174 10.04 -13.98 -5.00
C GLU A 174 8.57 -13.67 -4.70
N ARG A 175 8.23 -13.37 -3.45
CA ARG A 175 6.86 -13.00 -3.02
C ARG A 175 6.96 -11.75 -2.17
N THR A 176 6.74 -10.56 -2.77
CA THR A 176 6.95 -9.29 -2.06
C THR A 176 5.73 -8.39 -2.15
N VAL A 177 5.42 -7.76 -1.01
CA VAL A 177 4.36 -6.76 -0.87
C VAL A 177 4.97 -5.37 -0.72
N PHE A 178 4.40 -4.38 -1.40
CA PHE A 178 4.80 -2.97 -1.39
C PHE A 178 3.62 -2.07 -1.03
N GLU A 179 3.88 -1.04 -0.25
CA GLU A 179 2.96 0.10 -0.15
C GLU A 179 3.09 0.93 -1.42
N ILE A 180 1.97 1.20 -2.08
CA ILE A 180 1.92 2.03 -3.28
C ILE A 180 1.04 3.26 -3.05
N TYR A 181 1.24 4.30 -3.88
CA TYR A 181 0.45 5.51 -3.87
C TYR A 181 0.00 5.84 -5.30
N PRO A 182 -1.23 5.46 -5.71
CA PRO A 182 -1.71 5.59 -7.09
C PRO A 182 -1.62 7.00 -7.66
N THR A 183 -1.81 8.04 -6.82
CA THR A 183 -1.67 9.43 -7.25
C THR A 183 -0.26 9.74 -7.76
N ALA A 184 0.78 9.21 -7.14
CA ALA A 184 2.16 9.35 -7.60
C ALA A 184 2.44 8.52 -8.86
N MET A 185 1.78 7.37 -9.02
CA MET A 185 1.92 6.55 -10.24
C MET A 185 1.33 7.20 -11.49
N ARG A 186 0.41 8.17 -11.34
CA ARG A 186 -0.21 8.89 -12.46
C ARG A 186 0.76 9.80 -13.23
N VAL A 187 1.94 10.10 -12.69
CA VAL A 187 2.99 10.83 -13.43
C VAL A 187 3.60 9.98 -14.54
N GLU A 188 3.52 8.66 -14.40
CA GLU A 188 3.93 7.73 -15.44
C GLU A 188 3.05 7.84 -16.68
N ARG A 189 3.70 7.84 -17.85
CA ARG A 189 2.99 7.81 -19.13
C ARG A 189 3.06 6.40 -19.73
N PHE A 190 1.92 5.91 -20.17
CA PHE A 190 1.79 4.58 -20.78
C PHE A 190 1.37 4.70 -22.25
N PRO A 191 2.28 5.14 -23.15
CA PRO A 191 1.94 5.30 -24.57
C PRO A 191 1.51 3.95 -25.16
N GLY A 192 0.48 4.00 -26.00
CA GLY A 192 -0.08 2.80 -26.64
C GLY A 192 -0.96 1.92 -25.74
N ARG A 193 -1.24 2.34 -24.50
CA ARG A 193 -2.17 1.64 -23.60
C ARG A 193 -3.54 2.29 -23.64
N ASP A 194 -4.55 1.45 -23.81
CA ASP A 194 -5.94 1.89 -23.74
C ASP A 194 -6.38 2.01 -22.26
N LEU A 195 -6.25 3.23 -21.71
CA LEU A 195 -6.66 3.54 -20.34
C LEU A 195 -8.18 3.84 -20.23
N THR A 196 -8.93 3.85 -21.34
CA THR A 196 -10.39 4.08 -21.32
C THR A 196 -11.15 2.87 -20.75
N ARG A 197 -10.50 1.72 -20.67
CA ARG A 197 -11.03 0.51 -20.03
C ARG A 197 -11.22 0.65 -18.51
N PHE A 198 -10.63 1.67 -17.88
CA PHE A 198 -10.84 1.94 -16.47
C PHE A 198 -12.19 2.64 -16.24
N THR A 199 -13.20 1.87 -15.92
CA THR A 199 -14.59 2.31 -15.80
C THR A 199 -14.91 3.00 -14.47
N SER A 200 -13.99 3.00 -13.52
CA SER A 200 -14.15 3.68 -12.21
C SER A 200 -12.80 4.24 -11.72
N PRO A 201 -12.82 5.21 -10.78
CA PRO A 201 -11.58 5.69 -10.15
C PRO A 201 -10.75 4.56 -9.52
N HIS A 202 -11.40 3.65 -8.80
CA HIS A 202 -10.76 2.48 -8.18
C HIS A 202 -10.11 1.55 -9.21
N ALA A 203 -10.79 1.26 -10.32
CA ALA A 203 -10.25 0.49 -11.42
C ALA A 203 -9.02 1.17 -12.04
N ARG A 204 -9.08 2.49 -12.18
CA ARG A 204 -7.98 3.29 -12.71
C ARG A 204 -6.77 3.28 -11.79
N ASP A 205 -6.98 3.42 -10.49
CA ASP A 205 -5.89 3.47 -9.52
C ASP A 205 -5.18 2.12 -9.41
N ALA A 206 -5.90 1.00 -9.35
CA ALA A 206 -5.33 -0.33 -9.44
C ALA A 206 -4.57 -0.54 -10.77
N GLY A 207 -5.20 -0.21 -11.91
CA GLY A 207 -4.61 -0.45 -13.24
C GLY A 207 -3.35 0.36 -13.50
N ILE A 208 -3.35 1.66 -13.20
CA ILE A 208 -2.16 2.52 -13.37
C ILE A 208 -1.04 2.05 -12.46
N SER A 209 -1.34 1.67 -11.22
CA SER A 209 -0.33 1.17 -10.28
C SER A 209 0.29 -0.14 -10.76
N ALA A 210 -0.51 -1.08 -11.26
CA ALA A 210 -0.01 -2.33 -11.81
C ALA A 210 0.92 -2.10 -13.01
N LEU A 211 0.55 -1.18 -13.91
CA LEU A 211 1.38 -0.82 -15.07
C LEU A 211 2.69 -0.14 -14.66
N ALA A 212 2.66 0.77 -13.68
CA ALA A 212 3.86 1.42 -13.14
C ALA A 212 4.79 0.40 -12.48
N MET A 213 4.27 -0.45 -11.60
CA MET A 213 5.04 -1.52 -10.98
C MET A 213 5.62 -2.48 -12.01
N TRP A 214 4.85 -2.86 -13.05
CA TRP A 214 5.35 -3.72 -14.13
C TRP A 214 6.52 -3.09 -14.88
N ARG A 215 6.46 -1.81 -15.15
CA ARG A 215 7.56 -1.07 -15.81
C ARG A 215 8.84 -1.15 -14.99
N HIS A 216 8.74 -1.03 -13.68
CA HIS A 216 9.86 -1.04 -12.74
C HIS A 216 10.11 -2.39 -12.03
N ARG A 217 9.49 -3.49 -12.51
CA ARG A 217 9.50 -4.80 -11.84
C ARG A 217 10.89 -5.36 -11.55
N ASN A 218 11.87 -5.11 -12.44
CA ASN A 218 13.23 -5.59 -12.23
C ASN A 218 13.93 -4.87 -11.06
N THR A 219 13.64 -3.59 -10.88
CA THR A 219 14.13 -2.79 -9.74
C THR A 219 13.40 -3.20 -8.46
N LEU A 220 12.08 -3.36 -8.51
CA LEU A 220 11.27 -3.81 -7.37
C LEU A 220 11.75 -5.16 -6.83
N ALA A 221 12.07 -6.11 -7.71
CA ALA A 221 12.46 -7.47 -7.33
C ALA A 221 13.81 -7.57 -6.60
N VAL A 222 14.58 -6.48 -6.54
CA VAL A 222 15.92 -6.45 -5.91
C VAL A 222 16.05 -5.33 -4.88
N LEU A 223 14.93 -4.78 -4.40
CA LEU A 223 14.96 -3.74 -3.37
C LEU A 223 15.45 -4.31 -2.04
N GLU A 224 16.42 -3.61 -1.46
CA GLU A 224 16.95 -3.93 -0.14
C GLU A 224 16.00 -3.45 0.97
N ALA A 225 16.10 -4.07 2.13
CA ALA A 225 15.39 -3.60 3.33
C ALA A 225 15.91 -2.23 3.77
N ALA A 226 15.02 -1.42 4.34
CA ALA A 226 15.43 -0.16 4.94
C ALA A 226 16.37 -0.39 6.12
N THR A 227 17.41 0.44 6.21
CA THR A 227 18.36 0.44 7.33
C THR A 227 18.03 1.50 8.38
N ASP A 228 17.32 2.57 7.98
CA ASP A 228 16.90 3.64 8.89
C ASP A 228 15.85 3.15 9.89
N PRO A 229 16.09 3.32 11.21
CA PRO A 229 15.18 2.82 12.24
C PRO A 229 13.77 3.40 12.20
N VAL A 230 13.60 4.64 11.73
CA VAL A 230 12.28 5.26 11.64
C VAL A 230 11.51 4.66 10.46
N THR A 231 12.14 4.49 9.31
CA THR A 231 11.54 3.82 8.14
C THR A 231 11.16 2.36 8.47
N ARG A 232 11.96 1.66 9.27
CA ARG A 232 11.63 0.30 9.74
C ARG A 232 10.45 0.24 10.69
N LEU A 233 10.02 1.35 11.26
CA LEU A 233 8.84 1.44 12.14
C LEU A 233 7.63 2.04 11.42
N GLU A 234 7.84 3.02 10.53
CA GLU A 234 6.76 3.72 9.82
C GLU A 234 6.35 3.06 8.51
N GLY A 235 7.26 2.30 7.90
CA GLY A 235 7.15 1.88 6.50
C GLY A 235 7.60 2.96 5.53
N ASP A 236 7.52 2.65 4.26
CA ASP A 236 7.80 3.57 3.16
C ASP A 236 6.89 3.25 1.96
N VAL A 237 6.61 4.27 1.17
CA VAL A 237 5.87 4.16 -0.09
C VAL A 237 6.86 3.93 -1.22
N TRP A 238 6.66 2.87 -2.00
CA TRP A 238 7.39 2.71 -3.24
C TRP A 238 6.92 3.73 -4.28
N LEU A 239 7.87 4.40 -4.91
CA LEU A 239 7.66 5.35 -5.99
C LEU A 239 8.47 4.95 -7.22
N PRO A 240 7.93 5.11 -8.44
CA PRO A 240 8.72 4.95 -9.65
C PRO A 240 9.86 5.98 -9.67
N VAL A 241 11.04 5.53 -10.06
CA VAL A 241 12.17 6.43 -10.33
C VAL A 241 11.87 7.12 -11.65
N THR A 242 11.66 8.43 -11.63
CA THR A 242 11.57 9.24 -12.84
C THR A 242 12.99 9.59 -13.28
N ASP A 243 13.34 9.17 -14.49
CA ASP A 243 14.59 9.59 -15.17
C ASP A 243 14.57 11.11 -15.47
#